data_7ff57d4fed863381b33df0a2dbcb680a
#
_entry.id   7ff57d4fed863381b33df0a2dbcb680a
#
_cell.length_a   1.000
_cell.length_b   1.000
_cell.length_c   1.000
_cell.angle_alpha   90.00
_cell.angle_beta   90.00
_cell.angle_gamma   90.00
#
_symmetry.space_group_name_H-M   'P 1'
#
loop_
_entity.id
_entity.type
_entity.pdbx_description
1 polymer ?
#
loop_
_entity_poly.entity_id
_entity_poly.type
_entity_poly.pdbx_seq_one_letter_code
_entity_poly.pdbx_strand_id
1 'polypeptide(L)'
;VYEAMSKDFVHGQRKDLEEHVQQYQKLARDFGVTDVNAVVDEGDPGETIVKTVIPALKPDLLVIGSVAKHGVRKYFGSQAAYMAKHAPISVLVIR
;
A
#
# COMPACT_ATOMS: atom_id res chain seq x y z
N VAL A 1 -9.10 12.61 -3.43
CA VAL A 1 -7.64 12.55 -3.29
C VAL A 1 -7.21 11.10 -3.35
N TYR A 2 -6.37 10.78 -4.31
CA TYR A 2 -5.79 9.45 -4.46
C TYR A 2 -4.39 9.44 -3.87
N GLU A 3 -4.13 8.50 -3.00
CA GLU A 3 -2.80 8.32 -2.46
C GLU A 3 -2.28 6.94 -2.84
N ALA A 4 -1.12 6.90 -3.48
CA ALA A 4 -0.47 5.66 -3.84
C ALA A 4 0.50 5.27 -2.74
N MET A 5 0.33 4.07 -2.20
CA MET A 5 1.23 3.51 -1.21
C MET A 5 1.98 2.34 -1.80
N SER A 6 3.29 2.34 -1.64
CA SER A 6 4.09 1.18 -2.00
C SER A 6 3.97 0.12 -0.92
N LYS A 7 3.72 -1.12 -1.34
CA LYS A 7 3.66 -2.28 -0.46
C LYS A 7 4.94 -3.09 -0.48
N ASP A 8 5.93 -2.62 -1.17
CA ASP A 8 7.21 -3.33 -1.27
C ASP A 8 8.00 -3.14 0.02
N PHE A 9 7.55 -3.79 1.08
CA PHE A 9 8.36 -3.94 2.29
C PHE A 9 9.42 -5.00 2.04
N VAL A 10 10.19 -4.81 0.99
CA VAL A 10 11.29 -5.69 0.71
C VAL A 10 12.42 -5.35 1.66
N HIS A 11 13.09 -6.37 2.19
CA HIS A 11 14.34 -6.20 2.91
C HIS A 11 15.40 -5.69 1.94
N GLY A 12 15.14 -4.54 1.38
CA GLY A 12 16.00 -3.90 0.43
C GLY A 12 16.41 -2.54 0.93
N GLN A 13 17.23 -1.89 0.16
CA GLN A 13 17.65 -0.54 0.48
C GLN A 13 16.45 0.39 0.30
N ARG A 14 16.27 1.28 1.26
CA ARG A 14 15.21 2.30 1.23
C ARG A 14 15.22 3.10 -0.08
N LYS A 15 16.38 3.30 -0.65
CA LYS A 15 16.55 3.98 -1.93
C LYS A 15 15.79 3.28 -3.05
N ASP A 16 15.83 1.95 -3.10
CA ASP A 16 15.11 1.19 -4.13
C ASP A 16 13.60 1.31 -3.96
N LEU A 17 13.12 1.33 -2.73
CA LEU A 17 11.70 1.56 -2.44
C LEU A 17 11.26 2.96 -2.87
N GLU A 18 12.07 3.96 -2.59
CA GLU A 18 11.78 5.34 -2.99
C GLU A 18 11.71 5.48 -4.50
N GLU A 19 12.60 4.81 -5.24
CA GLU A 19 12.55 4.81 -6.70
C GLU A 19 11.30 4.12 -7.23
N HIS A 20 10.89 2.99 -6.66
CA HIS A 20 9.66 2.31 -7.04
C HIS A 20 8.43 3.19 -6.78
N VAL A 21 8.39 3.85 -5.64
CA VAL A 21 7.29 4.74 -5.28
C VAL A 21 7.18 5.90 -6.27
N GLN A 22 8.31 6.47 -6.69
CA GLN A 22 8.33 7.52 -7.70
C GLN A 22 7.77 7.03 -9.05
N GLN A 23 8.10 5.81 -9.44
CA GLN A 23 7.54 5.20 -10.65
C GLN A 23 6.03 5.02 -10.55
N TYR A 24 5.53 4.59 -9.41
CA TYR A 24 4.09 4.45 -9.18
C TYR A 24 3.38 5.80 -9.21
N GLN A 25 3.99 6.84 -8.64
CA GLN A 25 3.44 8.20 -8.71
C GLN A 25 3.33 8.67 -10.15
N LYS A 26 4.36 8.45 -10.95
CA LYS A 26 4.35 8.81 -12.37
C LYS A 26 3.27 8.05 -13.11
N LEU A 27 3.14 6.76 -12.87
CA LEU A 27 2.12 5.92 -13.49
C LEU A 27 0.72 6.45 -13.17
N ALA A 28 0.46 6.79 -11.92
CA ALA A 28 -0.83 7.33 -11.51
C ALA A 28 -1.13 8.66 -12.20
N ARG A 29 -0.14 9.53 -12.31
CA ARG A 29 -0.31 10.81 -13.04
C ARG A 29 -0.57 10.60 -14.52
N ASP A 30 0.11 9.63 -15.13
CA ASP A 30 -0.08 9.30 -16.54
C ASP A 30 -1.52 8.80 -16.81
N PHE A 31 -2.16 8.20 -15.81
CA PHE A 31 -3.57 7.80 -15.89
C PHE A 31 -4.56 8.89 -15.49
N GLY A 32 -4.08 10.10 -15.24
CA GLY A 32 -4.95 11.25 -15.00
C GLY A 32 -5.16 11.64 -13.54
N VAL A 33 -4.48 11.01 -12.61
CA VAL A 33 -4.54 11.38 -11.19
C VAL A 33 -3.68 12.62 -10.98
N THR A 34 -4.28 13.71 -10.54
CA THR A 34 -3.58 14.99 -10.41
C THR A 34 -2.92 15.19 -9.06
N ASP A 35 -3.47 14.58 -8.00
CA ASP A 35 -2.96 14.72 -6.65
C ASP A 35 -2.49 13.34 -6.16
N VAL A 36 -1.21 13.09 -6.27
CA VAL A 36 -0.60 11.80 -5.90
C VAL A 36 0.49 12.04 -4.87
N ASN A 37 0.31 11.49 -3.69
CA ASN A 37 1.31 11.50 -2.64
C ASN A 37 1.84 10.09 -2.41
N ALA A 38 3.09 9.97 -2.06
CA ALA A 38 3.72 8.68 -1.81
C ALA A 38 4.26 8.64 -0.39
N VAL A 39 4.06 7.49 0.25
CA VAL A 39 4.54 7.25 1.62
C VAL A 39 5.31 5.93 1.62
N VAL A 40 6.47 5.95 2.24
CA VAL A 40 7.26 4.74 2.49
C VAL A 40 7.41 4.60 4.00
N ASP A 41 7.04 3.44 4.52
CA ASP A 41 7.14 3.16 5.94
C ASP A 41 7.71 1.75 6.15
N GLU A 42 8.13 1.46 7.37
CA GLU A 42 8.71 0.17 7.72
C GLU A 42 7.84 -0.53 8.77
N GLY A 43 7.84 -1.85 8.72
CA GLY A 43 7.14 -2.68 9.67
C GLY A 43 6.28 -3.73 9.01
N ASP A 44 5.42 -4.35 9.79
CA ASP A 44 4.45 -5.31 9.28
C ASP A 44 3.39 -4.56 8.46
N PRO A 45 3.20 -4.90 7.17
CA PRO A 45 2.42 -4.08 6.26
C PRO A 45 0.99 -3.79 6.73
N GLY A 46 0.25 -4.82 7.09
CA GLY A 46 -1.14 -4.65 7.51
C GLY A 46 -1.28 -3.80 8.75
N GLU A 47 -0.48 -4.09 9.76
CA GLU A 47 -0.51 -3.34 11.01
C GLU A 47 -0.07 -1.90 10.83
N THR A 48 0.99 -1.67 10.07
CA THR A 48 1.51 -0.33 9.80
C THR A 48 0.47 0.51 9.06
N ILE A 49 -0.17 -0.06 8.04
CA ILE A 49 -1.20 0.65 7.29
C ILE A 49 -2.38 1.02 8.19
N VAL A 50 -2.89 0.08 8.96
CA VAL A 50 -4.09 0.29 9.78
C VAL A 50 -3.80 1.22 10.95
N LYS A 51 -2.68 1.05 11.65
CA LYS A 51 -2.40 1.77 12.89
C LYS A 51 -1.67 3.09 12.70
N THR A 52 -0.90 3.23 11.64
CA THR A 52 -0.05 4.41 11.42
C THR A 52 -0.48 5.22 10.21
N VAL A 53 -0.61 4.59 9.06
CA VAL A 53 -0.84 5.31 7.79
C VAL A 53 -2.27 5.82 7.70
N ILE A 54 -3.27 5.00 7.96
CA ILE A 54 -4.67 5.40 7.88
C ILE A 54 -4.99 6.55 8.84
N PRO A 55 -4.59 6.49 10.13
CA PRO A 55 -4.83 7.61 11.03
C PRO A 55 -4.15 8.92 10.61
N ALA A 56 -2.98 8.83 9.98
CA ALA A 56 -2.23 10.00 9.54
C ALA A 56 -2.82 10.63 8.28
N LEU A 57 -3.22 9.83 7.31
CA LEU A 57 -3.70 10.31 6.01
C LEU A 57 -5.22 10.46 5.93
N LYS A 58 -5.96 9.76 6.76
CA LYS A 58 -7.43 9.77 6.80
C LYS A 58 -8.07 9.52 5.43
N PRO A 59 -7.71 8.44 4.75
CA PRO A 59 -8.30 8.11 3.46
C PRO A 59 -9.73 7.60 3.62
N ASP A 60 -10.48 7.65 2.52
CA ASP A 60 -11.85 7.13 2.48
C ASP A 60 -11.92 5.67 2.02
N LEU A 61 -10.92 5.21 1.28
CA LEU A 61 -10.88 3.88 0.71
C LEU A 61 -9.45 3.36 0.68
N LEU A 62 -9.27 2.14 1.12
CA LEU A 62 -8.01 1.41 0.99
C LEU A 62 -8.12 0.38 -0.12
N VAL A 63 -7.22 0.44 -1.09
CA VAL A 63 -7.14 -0.54 -2.19
C VAL A 63 -5.88 -1.36 -2.03
N ILE A 64 -6.03 -2.67 -1.99
CA ILE A 64 -4.92 -3.60 -1.80
C ILE A 64 -4.97 -4.73 -2.80
N GLY A 65 -3.81 -5.25 -3.17
CA GLY A 65 -3.70 -6.46 -3.96
C GLY A 65 -3.58 -7.68 -3.05
N SER A 66 -4.19 -8.78 -3.43
CA SER A 66 -4.14 -10.03 -2.67
C SER A 66 -3.21 -11.06 -3.28
N VAL A 67 -2.80 -10.88 -4.53
CA VAL A 67 -1.92 -11.82 -5.23
C VAL A 67 -0.48 -11.35 -5.17
N ALA A 68 0.38 -12.19 -4.59
CA ALA A 68 1.80 -11.93 -4.54
C ALA A 68 2.53 -12.72 -5.61
N LYS A 69 3.59 -12.13 -6.14
CA LYS A 69 4.56 -12.83 -6.98
C LYS A 69 5.57 -13.56 -6.09
N HIS A 70 6.18 -14.60 -6.60
CA HIS A 70 7.32 -15.28 -5.96
C HIS A 70 7.03 -15.99 -4.64
N GLY A 71 5.92 -16.70 -4.52
CA GLY A 71 5.69 -17.65 -3.44
C GLY A 71 5.33 -17.08 -2.08
N VAL A 72 5.19 -15.77 -1.93
CA VAL A 72 4.76 -15.14 -0.69
C VAL A 72 3.24 -14.93 -0.61
N ARG A 73 2.51 -15.69 -1.39
CA ARG A 73 1.05 -15.61 -1.51
C ARG A 73 0.32 -15.72 -0.19
N LYS A 74 0.77 -16.64 0.64
CA LYS A 74 0.18 -16.90 1.95
C LYS A 74 0.36 -15.70 2.90
N TYR A 75 1.53 -15.09 2.86
CA TYR A 75 1.84 -13.90 3.64
C TYR A 75 0.94 -12.72 3.24
N PHE A 76 0.81 -12.47 1.93
CA PHE A 76 -0.02 -11.38 1.45
C PHE A 76 -1.51 -11.61 1.74
N GLY A 77 -1.98 -12.85 1.67
CA GLY A 77 -3.34 -13.18 2.05
C GLY A 77 -3.63 -12.85 3.51
N SER A 78 -2.70 -13.15 4.39
CA SER A 78 -2.77 -12.81 5.80
C SER A 78 -2.82 -11.30 6.04
N GLN A 79 -1.99 -10.54 5.34
CA GLN A 79 -1.97 -9.08 5.44
C GLN A 79 -3.27 -8.46 4.93
N ALA A 80 -3.77 -8.94 3.80
CA ALA A 80 -5.04 -8.47 3.25
C ALA A 80 -6.20 -8.75 4.20
N ALA A 81 -6.24 -9.94 4.79
CA ALA A 81 -7.26 -10.30 5.77
C ALA A 81 -7.20 -9.41 7.02
N TYR A 82 -6.01 -9.14 7.51
CA TYR A 82 -5.83 -8.23 8.65
C TYR A 82 -6.37 -6.84 8.33
N MET A 83 -6.02 -6.29 7.20
CA MET A 83 -6.46 -4.95 6.79
C MET A 83 -7.97 -4.91 6.59
N ALA A 84 -8.55 -5.92 5.95
CA ALA A 84 -10.00 -5.98 5.75
C ALA A 84 -10.76 -6.05 7.08
N LYS A 85 -10.20 -6.72 8.06
CA LYS A 85 -10.83 -6.88 9.38
C LYS A 85 -10.68 -5.63 10.26
N HIS A 86 -9.53 -5.00 10.24
CA HIS A 86 -9.19 -3.97 11.22
C HIS A 86 -9.23 -2.54 10.68
N ALA A 87 -9.26 -2.32 9.38
CA ALA A 87 -9.34 -0.98 8.83
C ALA A 87 -10.68 -0.33 9.18
N PRO A 88 -10.66 0.94 9.65
CA PRO A 88 -11.91 1.67 9.97
C PRO A 88 -12.62 2.23 8.75
N ILE A 89 -12.12 1.93 7.55
CA ILE A 89 -12.64 2.43 6.28
C ILE A 89 -12.92 1.25 5.35
N SER A 90 -13.56 1.52 4.23
CA SER A 90 -13.81 0.50 3.21
C SER A 90 -12.50 0.00 2.60
N VAL A 91 -12.43 -1.29 2.34
CA VAL A 91 -11.25 -1.94 1.76
C VAL A 91 -11.67 -2.67 0.49
N LEU A 92 -11.00 -2.36 -0.61
CA LEU A 92 -11.17 -3.04 -1.88
C LEU A 92 -9.97 -3.96 -2.10
N VAL A 93 -10.25 -5.25 -2.23
CA VAL A 93 -9.21 -6.26 -2.46
C VAL A 93 -9.24 -6.67 -3.92
N ILE A 94 -8.12 -6.50 -4.60
CA ILE A 94 -7.97 -6.83 -6.01
C ILE A 94 -7.11 -8.09 -6.14
N ARG A 95 -7.62 -9.05 -6.87
CA ARG A 95 -6.90 -10.28 -7.18
C ARG A 95 -5.95 -10.10 -8.36
#